data_c78b39fa362b14e48214e1157aa747ae
#
_entry.id   c78b39fa362b14e48214e1157aa747ae
#
_cell.length_a   1.000
_cell.length_b   1.000
_cell.length_c   1.000
_cell.angle_alpha   90.00
_cell.angle_beta   90.00
_cell.angle_gamma   90.00
#
_symmetry.space_group_name_H-M   'P 1'
#
loop_
_entity.id
_entity.type
_entity.pdbx_description
1 polymer ?
#
loop_
_entity_poly.entity_id
_entity_poly.type
_entity_poly.pdbx_seq_one_letter_code
_entity_poly.pdbx_strand_id
1 'polypeptide(L)'
;LKGAVREILATEMLEALGVNTSKTFSVIETGEALHRGDEPSPTRSAVLFRLSHGHIRIGSFQRLATLGDDTNLARLTDYALAHYYDAPCGDDAPVHLLSHVTERTADLAASYMVAGFVHGVLNSDNINISGESFDYGPWRFAQVFDPGFTAAYFDEAGLYAFGRQAEAIHWDVVQLAIALSRIADQEALVEALNRFADLYREALVRRMLWRLGVTPKGAESDSALVQSIEAALIASRVEIDRFFFDWQGGSRRAASPADPAYAEENFADVRQRLAGYQSARPLGHPYWAGEAPVSMSIETVENLWAHIAERDDWGPLYAHIEAVREMGRAMLA
;
A
#
# COMPACT_ATOMS: atom_id res chain seq x y z
N LEU A 1 -8.25 16.95 -13.76
CA LEU A 1 -7.83 15.80 -14.58
C LEU A 1 -6.52 15.18 -14.07
N LYS A 2 -5.49 15.97 -13.73
CA LYS A 2 -4.20 15.45 -13.21
C LYS A 2 -4.39 14.50 -12.01
N GLY A 3 -5.23 14.87 -11.06
CA GLY A 3 -5.56 14.02 -9.90
C GLY A 3 -6.15 12.67 -10.32
N ALA A 4 -7.06 12.66 -11.31
CA ALA A 4 -7.64 11.43 -11.83
C ALA A 4 -6.60 10.53 -12.53
N VAL A 5 -5.66 11.10 -13.30
CA VAL A 5 -4.54 10.35 -13.89
C VAL A 5 -3.65 9.75 -12.81
N ARG A 6 -3.36 10.51 -11.75
CA ARG A 6 -2.60 10.00 -10.59
C ARG A 6 -3.32 8.84 -9.88
N GLU A 7 -4.64 8.92 -9.72
CA GLU A 7 -5.45 7.82 -9.15
C GLU A 7 -5.37 6.55 -10.01
N ILE A 8 -5.44 6.67 -11.34
CA ILE A 8 -5.25 5.51 -12.24
C ILE A 8 -3.89 4.86 -11.97
N LEU A 9 -2.82 5.65 -12.00
CA LEU A 9 -1.47 5.15 -11.84
C LEU A 9 -1.25 4.49 -10.47
N ALA A 10 -1.78 5.09 -9.40
CA ALA A 10 -1.70 4.54 -8.06
C ALA A 10 -2.41 3.18 -7.96
N THR A 11 -3.67 3.10 -8.41
CA THR A 11 -4.47 1.88 -8.30
C THR A 11 -3.91 0.74 -9.14
N GLU A 12 -3.44 1.00 -10.36
CA GLU A 12 -2.82 -0.01 -11.24
C GLU A 12 -1.52 -0.56 -10.62
N MET A 13 -0.64 0.33 -10.14
CA MET A 13 0.65 -0.10 -9.57
C MET A 13 0.45 -0.85 -8.25
N LEU A 14 -0.43 -0.37 -7.37
CA LEU A 14 -0.73 -1.02 -6.10
C LEU A 14 -1.33 -2.41 -6.29
N GLU A 15 -2.28 -2.55 -7.25
CA GLU A 15 -2.85 -3.86 -7.58
C GLU A 15 -1.77 -4.83 -8.08
N ALA A 16 -0.91 -4.39 -9.01
CA ALA A 16 0.17 -5.20 -9.54
C ALA A 16 1.17 -5.64 -8.45
N LEU A 17 1.35 -4.83 -7.39
CA LEU A 17 2.17 -5.11 -6.22
C LEU A 17 1.42 -5.85 -5.10
N GLY A 18 0.20 -6.33 -5.37
CA GLY A 18 -0.58 -7.16 -4.44
C GLY A 18 -1.22 -6.40 -3.27
N VAL A 19 -1.31 -5.08 -3.34
CA VAL A 19 -2.03 -4.27 -2.35
C VAL A 19 -3.53 -4.36 -2.62
N ASN A 20 -4.33 -4.55 -1.56
CA ASN A 20 -5.79 -4.46 -1.66
C ASN A 20 -6.18 -3.00 -1.89
N THR A 21 -6.58 -2.66 -3.10
CA THR A 21 -6.86 -1.29 -3.54
C THR A 21 -8.17 -1.19 -4.31
N SER A 22 -8.81 -0.03 -4.22
CA SER A 22 -9.90 0.32 -5.13
C SER A 22 -9.43 0.28 -6.59
N LYS A 23 -10.38 0.11 -7.52
CA LYS A 23 -10.11 0.04 -8.96
C LYS A 23 -10.59 1.31 -9.65
N THR A 24 -9.78 1.91 -10.49
CA THR A 24 -10.25 2.95 -11.39
C THR A 24 -11.00 2.31 -12.56
N PHE A 25 -12.27 2.65 -12.71
CA PHE A 25 -13.13 2.11 -13.76
C PHE A 25 -13.13 3.02 -15.00
N SER A 26 -13.29 4.32 -14.81
CA SER A 26 -13.22 5.30 -15.92
C SER A 26 -12.90 6.69 -15.41
N VAL A 27 -12.34 7.50 -16.30
CA VAL A 27 -12.13 8.95 -16.12
C VAL A 27 -12.77 9.68 -17.29
N ILE A 28 -13.60 10.66 -16.99
CA ILE A 28 -14.29 11.47 -17.99
C ILE A 28 -13.87 12.92 -17.79
N GLU A 29 -13.15 13.48 -18.74
CA GLU A 29 -12.86 14.91 -18.75
C GLU A 29 -14.14 15.70 -19.09
N THR A 30 -14.46 16.72 -18.26
CA THR A 30 -15.73 17.44 -18.39
C THR A 30 -15.66 18.63 -19.35
N GLY A 31 -14.45 19.05 -19.72
CA GLY A 31 -14.24 20.27 -20.51
C GLY A 31 -14.38 21.57 -19.71
N GLU A 32 -14.65 21.49 -18.41
CA GLU A 32 -14.77 22.65 -17.54
C GLU A 32 -13.40 23.08 -17.00
N ALA A 33 -13.25 24.37 -16.74
CA ALA A 33 -12.11 24.93 -16.03
C ALA A 33 -12.35 24.88 -14.53
N LEU A 34 -11.53 24.11 -13.82
CA LEU A 34 -11.57 24.01 -12.35
C LEU A 34 -10.64 25.05 -11.74
N HIS A 35 -11.16 25.83 -10.79
CA HIS A 35 -10.38 26.77 -9.99
C HIS A 35 -10.24 26.25 -8.57
N ARG A 36 -9.01 26.07 -8.12
CA ARG A 36 -8.65 25.65 -6.77
C ARG A 36 -7.65 26.62 -6.17
N GLY A 37 -7.73 26.82 -4.85
CA GLY A 37 -6.85 27.75 -4.14
C GLY A 37 -5.48 27.16 -3.74
N ASP A 38 -5.34 25.85 -3.87
CA ASP A 38 -4.19 25.04 -3.40
C ASP A 38 -3.29 24.55 -4.55
N GLU A 39 -3.65 24.84 -5.82
CA GLU A 39 -2.88 24.44 -6.99
C GLU A 39 -3.02 25.47 -8.13
N PRO A 40 -2.12 25.46 -9.15
CA PRO A 40 -2.21 26.33 -10.30
C PRO A 40 -3.58 26.21 -10.98
N SER A 41 -4.27 27.35 -11.16
CA SER A 41 -5.63 27.41 -11.72
C SER A 41 -5.69 28.43 -12.85
N PRO A 42 -6.56 28.25 -13.87
CA PRO A 42 -7.49 27.12 -14.00
C PRO A 42 -6.81 25.81 -14.41
N THR A 43 -7.38 24.68 -14.02
CA THR A 43 -6.92 23.33 -14.41
C THR A 43 -8.05 22.54 -15.06
N ARG A 44 -7.71 21.52 -15.85
CA ARG A 44 -8.66 20.61 -16.53
C ARG A 44 -9.44 19.81 -15.47
N SER A 45 -10.77 19.80 -15.57
CA SER A 45 -11.67 19.09 -14.68
C SER A 45 -11.99 17.67 -15.19
N ALA A 46 -12.23 16.74 -14.29
CA ALA A 46 -12.63 15.39 -14.62
C ALA A 46 -13.51 14.77 -13.55
N VAL A 47 -14.33 13.78 -13.94
CA VAL A 47 -15.04 12.87 -13.07
C VAL A 47 -14.34 11.52 -13.13
N LEU A 48 -13.95 11.02 -11.96
CA LEU A 48 -13.36 9.70 -11.78
C LEU A 48 -14.42 8.74 -11.25
N PHE A 49 -14.60 7.61 -11.93
CA PHE A 49 -15.37 6.48 -11.43
C PHE A 49 -14.45 5.43 -10.86
N ARG A 50 -14.66 5.12 -9.59
CA ARG A 50 -13.85 4.17 -8.83
C ARG A 50 -14.75 3.06 -8.25
N LEU A 51 -14.31 1.83 -8.38
CA LEU A 51 -14.95 0.67 -7.76
C LEU A 51 -14.22 0.32 -6.48
N SER A 52 -14.96 0.12 -5.40
CA SER A 52 -14.46 -0.35 -4.12
C SER A 52 -15.54 -1.18 -3.42
N HIS A 53 -15.17 -1.94 -2.40
CA HIS A 53 -16.12 -2.73 -1.62
C HIS A 53 -17.02 -1.85 -0.74
N GLY A 54 -16.61 -0.61 -0.47
CA GLY A 54 -17.40 0.36 0.27
C GLY A 54 -16.61 1.61 0.63
N HIS A 55 -17.30 2.57 1.27
CA HIS A 55 -16.73 3.86 1.65
C HIS A 55 -16.92 4.17 3.14
N ILE A 56 -17.15 3.15 3.97
CA ILE A 56 -17.22 3.32 5.42
C ILE A 56 -15.79 3.39 5.95
N ARG A 57 -15.48 4.51 6.59
CA ARG A 57 -14.16 4.84 7.13
C ARG A 57 -14.18 4.79 8.65
N ILE A 58 -13.02 4.67 9.28
CA ILE A 58 -12.90 4.75 10.74
C ILE A 58 -13.53 6.04 11.26
N GLY A 59 -13.36 7.18 10.57
CA GLY A 59 -13.97 8.46 10.91
C GLY A 59 -15.50 8.42 11.00
N SER A 60 -16.18 7.51 10.29
CA SER A 60 -17.65 7.35 10.41
C SER A 60 -18.06 6.89 11.82
N PHE A 61 -17.30 6.00 12.44
CA PHE A 61 -17.51 5.52 13.81
C PHE A 61 -17.18 6.63 14.82
N GLN A 62 -16.07 7.34 14.63
CA GLN A 62 -15.69 8.48 15.48
C GLN A 62 -16.78 9.56 15.48
N ARG A 63 -17.39 9.84 14.32
CA ARG A 63 -18.49 10.81 14.20
C ARG A 63 -19.67 10.39 15.06
N LEU A 64 -20.14 9.14 14.97
CA LEU A 64 -21.26 8.64 15.76
C LEU A 64 -20.95 8.68 17.26
N ALA A 65 -19.76 8.26 17.64
CA ALA A 65 -19.29 8.32 19.03
C ALA A 65 -19.28 9.76 19.57
N THR A 66 -18.78 10.72 18.79
CA THR A 66 -18.75 12.15 19.14
C THR A 66 -20.17 12.74 19.32
N LEU A 67 -21.13 12.29 18.51
CA LEU A 67 -22.53 12.70 18.60
C LEU A 67 -23.28 12.01 19.77
N GLY A 68 -22.66 11.01 20.42
CA GLY A 68 -23.31 10.21 21.45
C GLY A 68 -24.40 9.28 20.92
N ASP A 69 -24.38 8.95 19.64
CA ASP A 69 -25.37 8.12 18.96
C ASP A 69 -25.00 6.63 19.01
N ASP A 70 -25.07 6.05 20.20
CA ASP A 70 -24.70 4.67 20.47
C ASP A 70 -25.58 3.67 19.70
N THR A 71 -26.84 4.03 19.46
CA THR A 71 -27.78 3.20 18.68
C THR A 71 -27.31 3.04 17.23
N ASN A 72 -26.97 4.14 16.55
CA ASN A 72 -26.48 4.06 15.18
C ASN A 72 -25.04 3.55 15.11
N LEU A 73 -24.22 3.75 16.15
CA LEU A 73 -22.89 3.15 16.24
C LEU A 73 -22.98 1.62 16.26
N ALA A 74 -23.89 1.03 17.07
CA ALA A 74 -24.12 -0.42 17.07
C ALA A 74 -24.64 -0.91 15.71
N ARG A 75 -25.62 -0.21 15.13
CA ARG A 75 -26.14 -0.57 13.78
C ARG A 75 -25.08 -0.51 12.68
N LEU A 76 -24.17 0.49 12.73
CA LEU A 76 -23.08 0.59 11.77
C LEU A 76 -22.06 -0.54 11.96
N THR A 77 -21.80 -0.95 13.20
CA THR A 77 -20.95 -2.11 13.56
C THR A 77 -21.52 -3.40 12.97
N ASP A 78 -22.80 -3.68 13.21
CA ASP A 78 -23.48 -4.86 12.64
C ASP A 78 -23.48 -4.84 11.11
N TYR A 79 -23.76 -3.68 10.51
CA TYR A 79 -23.71 -3.51 9.06
C TYR A 79 -22.32 -3.82 8.50
N ALA A 80 -21.26 -3.29 9.12
CA ALA A 80 -19.89 -3.51 8.68
C ALA A 80 -19.48 -4.98 8.77
N LEU A 81 -19.84 -5.66 9.87
CA LEU A 81 -19.59 -7.10 10.03
C LEU A 81 -20.31 -7.94 8.96
N ALA A 82 -21.61 -7.69 8.77
CA ALA A 82 -22.42 -8.46 7.83
C ALA A 82 -21.97 -8.28 6.37
N HIS A 83 -21.60 -7.05 5.97
CA HIS A 83 -21.36 -6.74 4.56
C HIS A 83 -19.90 -6.79 4.13
N TYR A 84 -18.93 -6.63 5.04
CA TYR A 84 -17.51 -6.64 4.70
C TYR A 84 -16.76 -7.87 5.21
N TYR A 85 -17.32 -8.59 6.19
CA TYR A 85 -16.63 -9.67 6.86
C TYR A 85 -17.40 -10.99 6.88
N ASP A 86 -18.67 -10.99 6.45
CA ASP A 86 -19.57 -12.15 6.53
C ASP A 86 -19.55 -12.78 7.93
N ALA A 87 -19.52 -11.91 8.95
CA ALA A 87 -19.37 -12.29 10.35
C ALA A 87 -20.67 -12.05 11.14
N PRO A 88 -20.93 -12.84 12.20
CA PRO A 88 -22.16 -12.72 12.97
C PRO A 88 -22.20 -11.41 13.76
N CYS A 89 -23.40 -10.83 13.85
CA CYS A 89 -23.75 -9.74 14.74
C CYS A 89 -24.09 -10.27 16.14
N GLY A 90 -24.11 -9.40 17.14
CA GLY A 90 -24.47 -9.73 18.52
C GLY A 90 -23.72 -8.89 19.54
N ASP A 91 -23.75 -9.29 20.79
CA ASP A 91 -23.18 -8.51 21.89
C ASP A 91 -21.65 -8.29 21.72
N ASP A 92 -20.94 -9.25 21.12
CA ASP A 92 -19.51 -9.16 20.85
C ASP A 92 -19.15 -8.51 19.49
N ALA A 93 -20.15 -8.04 18.74
CA ALA A 93 -19.97 -7.45 17.42
C ALA A 93 -18.90 -6.33 17.36
N PRO A 94 -18.81 -5.39 18.33
CA PRO A 94 -17.77 -4.37 18.30
C PRO A 94 -16.35 -4.93 18.42
N VAL A 95 -16.15 -5.95 19.25
CA VAL A 95 -14.85 -6.61 19.43
C VAL A 95 -14.46 -7.41 18.19
N HIS A 96 -15.42 -8.10 17.58
CA HIS A 96 -15.22 -8.83 16.32
C HIS A 96 -14.85 -7.86 15.18
N LEU A 97 -15.59 -6.74 15.06
CA LEU A 97 -15.26 -5.73 14.06
C LEU A 97 -13.85 -5.18 14.25
N LEU A 98 -13.48 -4.79 15.49
CA LEU A 98 -12.15 -4.27 15.77
C LEU A 98 -11.06 -5.31 15.45
N SER A 99 -11.28 -6.59 15.78
CA SER A 99 -10.33 -7.67 15.47
C SER A 99 -10.09 -7.81 13.98
N HIS A 100 -11.16 -7.80 13.17
CA HIS A 100 -11.06 -7.88 11.71
C HIS A 100 -10.38 -6.65 11.12
N VAL A 101 -10.73 -5.44 11.59
CA VAL A 101 -10.10 -4.19 11.11
C VAL A 101 -8.63 -4.16 11.48
N THR A 102 -8.27 -4.59 12.69
CA THR A 102 -6.88 -4.71 13.15
C THR A 102 -6.06 -5.61 12.21
N GLU A 103 -6.59 -6.78 11.86
CA GLU A 103 -5.93 -7.71 10.94
C GLU A 103 -5.78 -7.13 9.53
N ARG A 104 -6.86 -6.59 8.97
CA ARG A 104 -6.86 -6.03 7.59
C ARG A 104 -5.96 -4.81 7.46
N THR A 105 -5.96 -3.93 8.44
CA THR A 105 -5.15 -2.71 8.39
C THR A 105 -3.67 -2.98 8.70
N ALA A 106 -3.35 -3.97 9.51
CA ALA A 106 -1.98 -4.45 9.70
C ALA A 106 -1.41 -5.02 8.38
N ASP A 107 -2.21 -5.81 7.65
CA ASP A 107 -1.85 -6.32 6.34
C ASP A 107 -1.72 -5.20 5.29
N LEU A 108 -2.60 -4.18 5.33
CA LEU A 108 -2.51 -3.00 4.47
C LEU A 108 -1.19 -2.24 4.72
N ALA A 109 -0.85 -1.97 5.99
CA ALA A 109 0.40 -1.30 6.36
C ALA A 109 1.64 -2.04 5.84
N ALA A 110 1.67 -3.37 6.01
CA ALA A 110 2.73 -4.22 5.50
C ALA A 110 2.82 -4.19 3.96
N SER A 111 1.66 -4.14 3.29
CA SER A 111 1.61 -4.06 1.83
C SER A 111 2.19 -2.76 1.30
N TYR A 112 1.94 -1.62 1.96
CA TYR A 112 2.55 -0.34 1.61
C TYR A 112 4.07 -0.36 1.74
N MET A 113 4.58 -0.93 2.84
CA MET A 113 6.02 -1.06 3.05
C MET A 113 6.68 -1.88 1.95
N VAL A 114 6.12 -3.04 1.63
CA VAL A 114 6.67 -3.92 0.60
C VAL A 114 6.53 -3.34 -0.80
N ALA A 115 5.45 -2.60 -1.09
CA ALA A 115 5.25 -1.90 -2.36
C ALA A 115 6.19 -0.69 -2.52
N GLY A 116 6.82 -0.20 -1.46
CA GLY A 116 7.52 1.09 -1.48
C GLY A 116 6.58 2.28 -1.54
N PHE A 117 5.30 2.08 -1.23
CA PHE A 117 4.26 3.09 -1.36
C PHE A 117 4.15 3.97 -0.12
N VAL A 118 4.03 5.28 -0.34
CA VAL A 118 3.78 6.28 0.70
C VAL A 118 2.49 6.99 0.37
N HIS A 119 1.48 6.77 1.18
CA HIS A 119 0.14 7.37 1.00
C HIS A 119 0.16 8.89 1.19
N GLY A 120 0.88 9.35 2.22
CA GLY A 120 1.09 10.77 2.52
C GLY A 120 0.03 11.42 3.40
N VAL A 121 -1.17 10.82 3.58
CA VAL A 121 -2.20 11.29 4.51
C VAL A 121 -2.95 10.08 5.07
N LEU A 122 -2.41 9.49 6.13
CA LEU A 122 -3.00 8.34 6.81
C LEU A 122 -3.70 8.79 8.10
N ASN A 123 -4.88 9.35 7.95
CA ASN A 123 -5.77 9.67 9.07
C ASN A 123 -7.03 8.79 9.00
N SER A 124 -7.83 8.80 10.05
CA SER A 124 -9.02 7.93 10.18
C SER A 124 -10.10 8.14 9.10
N ASP A 125 -10.06 9.25 8.35
CA ASP A 125 -10.92 9.46 7.20
C ASP A 125 -10.39 8.83 5.91
N ASN A 126 -9.12 8.39 5.91
CA ASN A 126 -8.45 7.76 4.78
C ASN A 126 -8.19 6.26 5.01
N ILE A 127 -8.72 5.69 6.11
CA ILE A 127 -8.68 4.26 6.38
C ILE A 127 -10.08 3.67 6.25
N ASN A 128 -10.26 2.85 5.20
CA ASN A 128 -11.49 2.11 4.98
C ASN A 128 -11.60 0.97 6.01
N ILE A 129 -12.81 0.79 6.53
CA ILE A 129 -13.10 -0.26 7.51
C ILE A 129 -12.83 -1.67 6.95
N SER A 130 -12.83 -1.85 5.64
CA SER A 130 -12.50 -3.11 4.95
C SER A 130 -10.98 -3.38 4.83
N GLY A 131 -10.13 -2.41 5.18
CA GLY A 131 -8.70 -2.47 4.90
C GLY A 131 -8.32 -2.30 3.42
N GLU A 132 -9.25 -1.85 2.58
CA GLU A 132 -8.98 -1.51 1.19
C GLU A 132 -8.34 -0.11 1.10
N SER A 133 -7.24 -0.02 0.35
CA SER A 133 -6.54 1.24 0.10
C SER A 133 -7.33 2.13 -0.86
N PHE A 134 -7.42 3.42 -0.57
CA PHE A 134 -8.15 4.40 -1.37
C PHE A 134 -7.73 5.84 -1.02
N ASP A 135 -8.30 6.82 -1.74
CA ASP A 135 -8.18 8.26 -1.48
C ASP A 135 -6.73 8.78 -1.62
N TYR A 136 -6.16 8.52 -2.77
CA TYR A 136 -4.77 8.83 -3.11
C TYR A 136 -4.57 10.31 -3.41
N GLY A 137 -4.14 11.07 -2.40
CA GLY A 137 -3.79 12.49 -2.52
C GLY A 137 -2.33 12.70 -2.97
N PRO A 138 -1.43 13.04 -2.05
CA PRO A 138 -0.04 13.38 -2.40
C PRO A 138 0.88 12.16 -2.59
N TRP A 139 0.37 10.97 -2.75
CA TRP A 139 1.11 9.71 -2.77
C TRP A 139 2.42 9.75 -3.59
N ARG A 140 3.37 8.90 -3.19
CA ARG A 140 4.63 8.64 -3.89
C ARG A 140 4.98 7.15 -3.77
N PHE A 141 5.74 6.63 -4.74
CA PHE A 141 6.54 5.42 -4.54
C PHE A 141 7.97 5.86 -4.19
N ALA A 142 8.47 5.41 -3.04
CA ALA A 142 9.83 5.64 -2.62
C ALA A 142 10.79 4.88 -3.54
N GLN A 143 11.73 5.60 -4.14
CA GLN A 143 12.72 4.97 -5.03
C GLN A 143 13.64 4.04 -4.24
N VAL A 144 14.10 4.50 -3.08
CA VAL A 144 15.01 3.79 -2.18
C VAL A 144 14.34 3.57 -0.82
N PHE A 145 14.81 2.59 -0.07
CA PHE A 145 14.28 2.28 1.25
C PHE A 145 14.78 3.34 2.26
N ASP A 146 14.05 4.44 2.34
CA ASP A 146 14.31 5.56 3.24
C ASP A 146 13.13 5.72 4.21
N PRO A 147 13.27 5.25 5.46
CA PRO A 147 12.19 5.34 6.45
C PRO A 147 11.69 6.77 6.72
N GLY A 148 12.53 7.77 6.49
CA GLY A 148 12.18 9.19 6.66
C GLY A 148 11.51 9.84 5.45
N PHE A 149 11.37 9.14 4.33
CA PHE A 149 10.79 9.71 3.11
C PHE A 149 9.30 10.06 3.29
N THR A 150 8.91 11.30 2.92
CA THR A 150 7.53 11.79 2.96
C THR A 150 6.99 12.07 1.56
N ALA A 151 5.71 11.78 1.33
CA ALA A 151 5.04 12.07 0.06
C ALA A 151 4.45 13.49 0.02
N ALA A 152 3.93 13.96 1.14
CA ALA A 152 3.24 15.25 1.26
C ALA A 152 4.23 16.36 1.64
N TYR A 153 4.21 17.45 0.89
CA TYR A 153 5.07 18.63 1.16
C TYR A 153 4.76 19.32 2.50
N PHE A 154 3.56 19.12 3.02
CA PHE A 154 3.12 19.70 4.30
C PHE A 154 3.41 18.81 5.52
N ASP A 155 3.89 17.58 5.30
CA ASP A 155 4.25 16.65 6.38
C ASP A 155 5.71 16.87 6.83
N GLU A 156 6.00 18.07 7.31
CA GLU A 156 7.35 18.46 7.79
C GLU A 156 7.81 17.64 9.01
N ALA A 157 6.86 17.16 9.81
CA ALA A 157 7.15 16.32 10.98
C ALA A 157 7.33 14.84 10.65
N GLY A 158 7.08 14.42 9.40
CA GLY A 158 7.16 13.04 8.98
C GLY A 158 6.13 12.14 9.66
N LEU A 159 4.94 12.68 9.97
CA LEU A 159 3.86 11.90 10.61
C LEU A 159 3.48 10.69 9.78
N TYR A 160 3.44 10.85 8.45
CA TYR A 160 3.11 9.82 7.47
C TYR A 160 4.33 9.38 6.65
N ALA A 161 5.54 9.53 7.20
CA ALA A 161 6.76 9.06 6.55
C ALA A 161 6.70 7.55 6.27
N PHE A 162 7.42 7.11 5.24
CA PHE A 162 7.45 5.72 4.78
C PHE A 162 7.57 4.71 5.92
N GLY A 163 8.56 4.86 6.80
CA GLY A 163 8.80 3.96 7.93
C GLY A 163 7.79 4.11 9.08
N ARG A 164 6.91 5.13 9.06
CA ARG A 164 5.94 5.39 10.14
C ARG A 164 4.49 5.06 9.75
N GLN A 165 4.25 4.57 8.55
CA GLN A 165 2.88 4.29 8.08
C GLN A 165 2.16 3.25 8.94
N ALA A 166 2.86 2.22 9.43
CA ALA A 166 2.27 1.25 10.34
C ALA A 166 1.86 1.87 11.68
N GLU A 167 2.67 2.81 12.21
CA GLU A 167 2.35 3.59 13.43
C GLU A 167 1.10 4.46 13.22
N ALA A 168 1.02 5.17 12.08
CA ALA A 168 -0.12 6.02 11.75
C ALA A 168 -1.42 5.20 11.60
N ILE A 169 -1.38 4.09 10.88
CA ILE A 169 -2.53 3.20 10.71
C ILE A 169 -2.95 2.57 12.06
N HIS A 170 -2.00 2.15 12.88
CA HIS A 170 -2.30 1.64 14.22
C HIS A 170 -3.01 2.70 15.08
N TRP A 171 -2.55 3.95 15.02
CA TRP A 171 -3.22 5.06 15.71
C TRP A 171 -4.68 5.22 15.25
N ASP A 172 -4.97 5.08 13.96
CA ASP A 172 -6.34 5.13 13.44
C ASP A 172 -7.20 3.97 13.95
N VAL A 173 -6.63 2.77 14.09
CA VAL A 173 -7.33 1.62 14.70
C VAL A 173 -7.60 1.87 16.20
N VAL A 174 -6.68 2.55 16.90
CA VAL A 174 -6.94 3.03 18.28
C VAL A 174 -8.14 3.96 18.33
N GLN A 175 -8.28 4.87 17.35
CA GLN A 175 -9.44 5.76 17.27
C GLN A 175 -10.76 4.99 17.05
N LEU A 176 -10.73 3.90 16.28
CA LEU A 176 -11.88 3.00 16.17
C LEU A 176 -12.20 2.32 17.50
N ALA A 177 -11.20 1.79 18.20
CA ALA A 177 -11.39 1.18 19.51
C ALA A 177 -12.01 2.16 20.53
N ILE A 178 -11.53 3.41 20.55
CA ILE A 178 -12.11 4.49 21.38
C ILE A 178 -13.58 4.73 21.02
N ALA A 179 -13.93 4.77 19.74
CA ALA A 179 -15.31 4.93 19.33
C ALA A 179 -16.18 3.75 19.79
N LEU A 180 -15.71 2.51 19.61
CA LEU A 180 -16.42 1.29 19.97
C LEU A 180 -16.53 1.07 21.48
N SER A 181 -15.65 1.67 22.30
CA SER A 181 -15.72 1.55 23.78
C SER A 181 -16.98 2.15 24.42
N ARG A 182 -17.78 2.90 23.63
CA ARG A 182 -19.10 3.35 24.05
C ARG A 182 -20.15 2.23 24.12
N ILE A 183 -19.94 1.15 23.36
CA ILE A 183 -20.91 0.06 23.18
C ILE A 183 -20.32 -1.33 23.43
N ALA A 184 -19.09 -1.42 23.94
CA ALA A 184 -18.42 -2.69 24.22
C ALA A 184 -17.49 -2.57 25.44
N ASP A 185 -17.11 -3.72 25.98
CA ASP A 185 -16.11 -3.80 27.04
C ASP A 185 -14.73 -3.34 26.57
N GLN A 186 -14.12 -2.45 27.35
CA GLN A 186 -12.84 -1.85 27.01
C GLN A 186 -11.68 -2.86 27.05
N GLU A 187 -11.68 -3.82 27.96
CA GLU A 187 -10.59 -4.80 28.10
C GLU A 187 -10.51 -5.70 26.87
N ALA A 188 -11.65 -6.20 26.39
CA ALA A 188 -11.74 -7.00 25.16
C ALA A 188 -11.30 -6.23 23.91
N LEU A 189 -11.62 -4.94 23.81
CA LEU A 189 -11.15 -4.08 22.72
C LEU A 189 -9.62 -3.88 22.74
N VAL A 190 -9.04 -3.68 23.93
CA VAL A 190 -7.58 -3.55 24.09
C VAL A 190 -6.86 -4.85 23.69
N GLU A 191 -7.40 -6.02 24.03
CA GLU A 191 -6.84 -7.31 23.62
C GLU A 191 -6.83 -7.44 22.08
N ALA A 192 -7.94 -7.10 21.40
CA ALA A 192 -8.02 -7.13 19.95
C ALA A 192 -7.02 -6.17 19.30
N LEU A 193 -6.86 -4.96 19.85
CA LEU A 193 -5.94 -3.94 19.35
C LEU A 193 -4.46 -4.34 19.50
N ASN A 194 -4.10 -4.97 20.63
CA ASN A 194 -2.71 -5.34 20.93
C ASN A 194 -2.13 -6.36 19.94
N ARG A 195 -2.96 -7.04 19.16
CA ARG A 195 -2.52 -7.97 18.11
C ARG A 195 -1.89 -7.28 16.89
N PHE A 196 -2.10 -5.97 16.72
CA PHE A 196 -1.67 -5.24 15.49
C PHE A 196 -0.18 -5.43 15.17
N ALA A 197 0.70 -5.28 16.15
CA ALA A 197 2.15 -5.34 15.92
C ALA A 197 2.63 -6.73 15.46
N ASP A 198 2.03 -7.80 15.99
CA ASP A 198 2.36 -9.17 15.58
C ASP A 198 1.81 -9.47 14.19
N LEU A 199 0.55 -9.11 13.93
CA LEU A 199 -0.10 -9.24 12.61
C LEU A 199 0.66 -8.47 11.53
N TYR A 200 1.12 -7.25 11.83
CA TYR A 200 1.94 -6.46 10.92
C TYR A 200 3.25 -7.16 10.57
N ARG A 201 3.99 -7.67 11.59
CA ARG A 201 5.27 -8.37 11.36
C ARG A 201 5.08 -9.64 10.52
N GLU A 202 4.07 -10.44 10.82
CA GLU A 202 3.73 -11.63 10.04
C GLU A 202 3.35 -11.28 8.59
N ALA A 203 2.53 -10.25 8.40
CA ALA A 203 2.14 -9.77 7.08
C ALA A 203 3.33 -9.23 6.29
N LEU A 204 4.23 -8.47 6.93
CA LEU A 204 5.44 -7.92 6.30
C LEU A 204 6.33 -9.03 5.74
N VAL A 205 6.59 -10.06 6.55
CA VAL A 205 7.38 -11.24 6.12
C VAL A 205 6.70 -11.95 4.95
N ARG A 206 5.41 -12.27 5.08
CA ARG A 206 4.65 -12.95 4.02
C ARG A 206 4.69 -12.18 2.70
N ARG A 207 4.46 -10.87 2.73
CA ARG A 207 4.41 -10.01 1.54
C ARG A 207 5.79 -9.78 0.93
N MET A 208 6.83 -9.68 1.74
CA MET A 208 8.22 -9.57 1.27
C MET A 208 8.64 -10.83 0.50
N LEU A 209 8.38 -12.01 1.05
CA LEU A 209 8.65 -13.29 0.38
C LEU A 209 7.83 -13.45 -0.90
N TRP A 210 6.55 -13.03 -0.87
CA TRP A 210 5.69 -13.02 -2.05
C TRP A 210 6.27 -12.14 -3.15
N ARG A 211 6.70 -10.92 -2.84
CA ARG A 211 7.29 -9.98 -3.82
C ARG A 211 8.62 -10.50 -4.37
N LEU A 212 9.44 -11.15 -3.53
CA LEU A 212 10.66 -11.85 -3.96
C LEU A 212 10.38 -13.10 -4.81
N GLY A 213 9.17 -13.64 -4.76
CA GLY A 213 8.82 -14.87 -5.45
C GLY A 213 9.53 -16.11 -4.91
N VAL A 214 9.70 -16.19 -3.58
CA VAL A 214 10.38 -17.31 -2.92
C VAL A 214 9.45 -18.08 -1.99
N THR A 215 9.72 -19.39 -1.85
CA THR A 215 8.97 -20.28 -0.96
C THR A 215 9.39 -20.04 0.49
N PRO A 216 8.44 -19.82 1.44
CA PRO A 216 8.77 -19.69 2.86
C PRO A 216 9.53 -20.90 3.42
N LYS A 217 10.45 -20.67 4.34
CA LYS A 217 11.26 -21.71 5.02
C LYS A 217 10.89 -21.89 6.49
N GLY A 218 10.20 -20.93 7.08
CA GLY A 218 9.78 -20.92 8.48
C GLY A 218 10.07 -19.57 9.15
N ALA A 219 9.29 -19.25 10.16
CA ALA A 219 9.17 -17.91 10.74
C ALA A 219 10.52 -17.27 11.11
N GLU A 220 11.43 -18.00 11.73
CA GLU A 220 12.74 -17.48 12.14
C GLU A 220 13.63 -17.14 10.95
N SER A 221 13.76 -18.07 9.98
CA SER A 221 14.56 -17.86 8.78
C SER A 221 14.02 -16.73 7.91
N ASP A 222 12.70 -16.69 7.75
CA ASP A 222 12.01 -15.73 6.91
C ASP A 222 12.09 -14.32 7.52
N SER A 223 11.90 -14.17 8.83
CA SER A 223 12.07 -12.90 9.55
C SER A 223 13.52 -12.39 9.47
N ALA A 224 14.49 -13.28 9.64
CA ALA A 224 15.90 -12.92 9.53
C ALA A 224 16.29 -12.48 8.11
N LEU A 225 15.72 -13.11 7.06
CA LEU A 225 15.92 -12.68 5.67
C LEU A 225 15.34 -11.28 5.45
N VAL A 226 14.10 -11.02 5.89
CA VAL A 226 13.46 -9.70 5.74
C VAL A 226 14.28 -8.61 6.41
N GLN A 227 14.72 -8.82 7.65
CA GLN A 227 15.57 -7.86 8.37
C GLN A 227 16.89 -7.59 7.64
N SER A 228 17.52 -8.63 7.08
CA SER A 228 18.75 -8.44 6.31
C SER A 228 18.53 -7.64 5.02
N ILE A 229 17.40 -7.84 4.34
CA ILE A 229 17.01 -7.07 3.15
C ILE A 229 16.78 -5.61 3.49
N GLU A 230 16.00 -5.32 4.52
CA GLU A 230 15.74 -3.94 4.96
C GLU A 230 17.03 -3.21 5.30
N ALA A 231 17.91 -3.84 6.09
CA ALA A 231 19.20 -3.26 6.46
C ALA A 231 20.09 -2.99 5.23
N ALA A 232 20.15 -3.93 4.29
CA ALA A 232 20.93 -3.80 3.08
C ALA A 232 20.39 -2.69 2.16
N LEU A 233 19.07 -2.59 1.96
CA LEU A 233 18.44 -1.55 1.14
C LEU A 233 18.63 -0.15 1.75
N ILE A 234 18.52 0.00 3.06
CA ILE A 234 18.79 1.26 3.77
C ILE A 234 20.25 1.69 3.55
N ALA A 235 21.20 0.78 3.76
CA ALA A 235 22.62 1.08 3.70
C ALA A 235 23.12 1.36 2.28
N SER A 236 22.66 0.59 1.29
CA SER A 236 23.13 0.66 -0.10
C SER A 236 22.43 1.71 -0.95
N ARG A 237 21.21 2.10 -0.56
CA ARG A 237 20.31 2.94 -1.36
C ARG A 237 20.02 2.38 -2.76
N VAL A 238 20.09 1.06 -2.92
CA VAL A 238 19.59 0.39 -4.13
C VAL A 238 18.08 0.62 -4.25
N GLU A 239 17.63 0.89 -5.46
CA GLU A 239 16.19 1.09 -5.72
C GLU A 239 15.38 -0.15 -5.35
N ILE A 240 14.25 0.06 -4.69
CA ILE A 240 13.37 -1.01 -4.19
C ILE A 240 12.91 -1.91 -5.35
N ASP A 241 12.36 -1.32 -6.41
CA ASP A 241 11.85 -2.09 -7.55
C ASP A 241 12.97 -2.85 -8.26
N ARG A 242 14.17 -2.24 -8.37
CA ARG A 242 15.36 -2.87 -8.93
C ARG A 242 15.78 -4.09 -8.11
N PHE A 243 15.81 -4.00 -6.80
CA PHE A 243 16.16 -5.12 -5.93
C PHE A 243 15.22 -6.31 -6.14
N PHE A 244 13.91 -6.10 -6.05
CA PHE A 244 12.94 -7.18 -6.23
C PHE A 244 12.94 -7.78 -7.63
N PHE A 245 13.17 -6.96 -8.65
CA PHE A 245 13.29 -7.42 -10.02
C PHE A 245 14.56 -8.26 -10.23
N ASP A 246 15.68 -7.82 -9.72
CA ASP A 246 16.99 -8.48 -9.90
C ASP A 246 17.10 -9.81 -9.13
N TRP A 247 16.43 -9.90 -7.96
CA TRP A 247 16.48 -11.07 -7.08
C TRP A 247 15.21 -11.93 -7.13
N GLN A 248 14.36 -11.73 -8.12
CA GLN A 248 13.14 -12.53 -8.28
C GLN A 248 13.46 -14.03 -8.31
N GLY A 249 12.76 -14.81 -7.47
CA GLY A 249 12.98 -16.24 -7.30
C GLY A 249 14.17 -16.60 -6.40
N GLY A 250 14.74 -15.61 -5.68
CA GLY A 250 15.80 -15.82 -4.68
C GLY A 250 17.22 -15.90 -5.24
N SER A 251 17.41 -15.68 -6.54
CA SER A 251 18.73 -15.67 -7.15
C SER A 251 18.88 -14.54 -8.17
N ARG A 252 20.13 -14.14 -8.45
CA ARG A 252 20.40 -13.13 -9.48
C ARG A 252 19.98 -13.68 -10.85
N ARG A 253 19.11 -12.95 -11.57
CA ARG A 253 18.59 -13.36 -12.88
C ARG A 253 19.55 -13.03 -14.03
N ALA A 254 20.11 -11.82 -14.00
CA ALA A 254 20.97 -11.28 -15.05
C ALA A 254 21.89 -10.20 -14.49
N ALA A 255 22.82 -9.72 -15.29
CA ALA A 255 23.62 -8.55 -14.98
C ALA A 255 22.72 -7.31 -14.79
N SER A 256 23.09 -6.46 -13.85
CA SER A 256 22.31 -5.28 -13.46
C SER A 256 23.23 -4.09 -13.17
N PRO A 257 22.78 -2.86 -13.39
CA PRO A 257 23.49 -1.67 -12.92
C PRO A 257 23.75 -1.65 -11.41
N ALA A 258 22.97 -2.40 -10.62
CA ALA A 258 23.15 -2.51 -9.17
C ALA A 258 24.14 -3.60 -8.73
N ASP A 259 24.74 -4.35 -9.64
CA ASP A 259 25.73 -5.42 -9.31
C ASP A 259 26.89 -4.96 -8.43
N PRO A 260 27.48 -3.76 -8.60
CA PRO A 260 28.51 -3.28 -7.70
C PRO A 260 28.03 -3.18 -6.25
N ALA A 261 26.81 -2.64 -6.02
CA ALA A 261 26.23 -2.54 -4.69
C ALA A 261 25.90 -3.93 -4.10
N TYR A 262 25.38 -4.85 -4.91
CA TYR A 262 25.10 -6.21 -4.46
C TYR A 262 26.37 -7.01 -4.09
N ALA A 263 27.53 -6.61 -4.57
CA ALA A 263 28.80 -7.24 -4.21
C ALA A 263 29.36 -6.77 -2.86
N GLU A 264 28.90 -5.61 -2.36
CA GLU A 264 29.38 -5.04 -1.12
C GLU A 264 28.98 -5.86 0.13
N GLU A 265 29.63 -5.54 1.26
CA GLU A 265 29.43 -6.21 2.56
C GLU A 265 28.00 -6.09 3.06
N ASN A 266 27.32 -4.95 2.81
CA ASN A 266 25.92 -4.73 3.19
C ASN A 266 24.97 -5.82 2.68
N PHE A 267 25.28 -6.43 1.55
CA PHE A 267 24.48 -7.51 0.95
C PHE A 267 25.01 -8.92 1.27
N ALA A 268 26.08 -9.07 2.06
CA ALA A 268 26.65 -10.39 2.35
C ALA A 268 25.64 -11.34 3.00
N ASP A 269 24.94 -10.87 4.03
CA ASP A 269 23.92 -11.66 4.75
C ASP A 269 22.71 -11.96 3.84
N VAL A 270 22.25 -11.00 3.04
CA VAL A 270 21.18 -11.21 2.05
C VAL A 270 21.56 -12.31 1.06
N ARG A 271 22.76 -12.25 0.47
CA ARG A 271 23.23 -13.28 -0.47
C ARG A 271 23.30 -14.65 0.17
N GLN A 272 23.83 -14.74 1.39
CA GLN A 272 23.96 -15.99 2.13
C GLN A 272 22.59 -16.61 2.42
N ARG A 273 21.63 -15.80 2.89
CA ARG A 273 20.29 -16.28 3.23
C ARG A 273 19.49 -16.68 1.99
N LEU A 274 19.47 -15.84 0.94
CA LEU A 274 18.75 -16.11 -0.30
C LEU A 274 19.23 -17.38 -1.00
N ALA A 275 20.51 -17.72 -0.93
CA ALA A 275 21.04 -18.97 -1.50
C ALA A 275 20.34 -20.24 -0.99
N GLY A 276 19.66 -20.16 0.14
CA GLY A 276 18.89 -21.27 0.69
C GLY A 276 17.41 -21.29 0.31
N TYR A 277 16.91 -20.27 -0.41
CA TYR A 277 15.50 -20.18 -0.81
C TYR A 277 15.29 -20.75 -2.21
N GLN A 278 14.08 -21.23 -2.46
CA GLN A 278 13.66 -21.73 -3.77
C GLN A 278 12.62 -20.78 -4.37
N SER A 279 12.63 -20.68 -5.70
CA SER A 279 11.61 -19.92 -6.40
C SER A 279 10.20 -20.52 -6.13
N ALA A 280 9.26 -19.67 -5.79
CA ALA A 280 7.86 -20.03 -5.58
C ALA A 280 7.05 -20.02 -6.88
N ARG A 281 7.62 -19.48 -7.97
CA ARG A 281 6.95 -19.33 -9.25
C ARG A 281 7.91 -19.51 -10.43
N PRO A 282 7.41 -19.90 -11.62
CA PRO A 282 8.21 -19.96 -12.83
C PRO A 282 8.65 -18.55 -13.28
N LEU A 283 9.89 -18.40 -13.75
CA LEU A 283 10.43 -17.13 -14.25
C LEU A 283 10.42 -17.04 -15.78
N GLY A 284 9.56 -17.83 -16.45
CA GLY A 284 9.46 -17.85 -17.90
C GLY A 284 8.60 -16.74 -18.52
N HIS A 285 7.95 -15.90 -17.70
CA HIS A 285 7.13 -14.78 -18.20
C HIS A 285 8.04 -13.73 -18.88
N PRO A 286 7.65 -13.16 -20.05
CA PRO A 286 8.48 -12.20 -20.80
C PRO A 286 8.92 -10.97 -19.99
N TYR A 287 8.14 -10.53 -19.03
CA TYR A 287 8.51 -9.45 -18.12
C TYR A 287 9.86 -9.68 -17.45
N TRP A 288 10.14 -10.91 -17.02
CA TRP A 288 11.40 -11.24 -16.36
C TRP A 288 12.61 -11.28 -17.28
N ALA A 289 12.39 -11.31 -18.60
CA ALA A 289 13.48 -11.18 -19.59
C ALA A 289 13.90 -9.72 -19.86
N GLY A 290 13.17 -8.76 -19.33
CA GLY A 290 13.48 -7.33 -19.45
C GLY A 290 14.77 -6.92 -18.72
N GLU A 291 15.31 -5.76 -19.09
CA GLU A 291 16.52 -5.18 -18.51
C GLU A 291 16.25 -4.33 -17.26
N ALA A 292 15.01 -3.86 -17.08
CA ALA A 292 14.64 -2.96 -16.01
C ALA A 292 13.24 -3.29 -15.45
N PRO A 293 13.00 -3.04 -14.14
CA PRO A 293 11.66 -3.11 -13.58
C PRO A 293 10.77 -2.01 -14.14
N VAL A 294 9.47 -2.27 -14.16
CA VAL A 294 8.47 -1.19 -14.23
C VAL A 294 8.44 -0.52 -12.85
N SER A 295 8.50 0.81 -12.83
CA SER A 295 8.43 1.59 -11.59
C SER A 295 7.48 2.79 -11.75
N MET A 296 7.07 3.37 -10.61
CA MET A 296 6.14 4.48 -10.56
C MET A 296 6.79 5.68 -9.84
N SER A 297 7.98 6.07 -10.30
CA SER A 297 8.66 7.25 -9.76
C SER A 297 7.85 8.52 -10.03
N ILE A 298 8.07 9.57 -9.23
CA ILE A 298 7.38 10.85 -9.48
C ILE A 298 7.74 11.44 -10.83
N GLU A 299 8.98 11.24 -11.28
CA GLU A 299 9.44 11.68 -12.60
C GLU A 299 8.67 10.97 -13.72
N THR A 300 8.42 9.67 -13.57
CA THR A 300 7.58 8.90 -14.49
C THR A 300 6.15 9.46 -14.52
N VAL A 301 5.55 9.68 -13.36
CA VAL A 301 4.19 10.23 -13.23
C VAL A 301 4.07 11.62 -13.89
N GLU A 302 5.01 12.52 -13.59
CA GLU A 302 5.01 13.87 -14.15
C GLU A 302 5.27 13.87 -15.67
N ASN A 303 6.14 12.99 -16.17
CA ASN A 303 6.38 12.85 -17.60
C ASN A 303 5.13 12.33 -18.34
N LEU A 304 4.45 11.31 -17.81
CA LEU A 304 3.19 10.83 -18.38
C LEU A 304 2.12 11.91 -18.40
N TRP A 305 2.02 12.70 -17.33
CA TRP A 305 1.11 13.83 -17.28
C TRP A 305 1.46 14.92 -18.30
N ALA A 306 2.74 15.23 -18.51
CA ALA A 306 3.18 16.26 -19.47
C ALA A 306 2.74 15.94 -20.89
N HIS A 307 2.78 14.67 -21.32
CA HIS A 307 2.24 14.26 -22.62
C HIS A 307 0.76 14.59 -22.78
N ILE A 308 -0.05 14.35 -21.75
CA ILE A 308 -1.48 14.65 -21.76
C ILE A 308 -1.72 16.16 -21.69
N ALA A 309 -1.03 16.85 -20.78
CA ALA A 309 -1.26 18.28 -20.55
C ALA A 309 -0.89 19.16 -21.75
N GLU A 310 0.22 18.84 -22.42
CA GLU A 310 0.78 19.66 -23.50
C GLU A 310 0.25 19.29 -24.88
N ARG A 311 -0.06 18.02 -25.12
CA ARG A 311 -0.32 17.49 -26.48
C ARG A 311 -1.59 16.67 -26.59
N ASP A 312 -2.32 16.48 -25.48
CA ASP A 312 -3.46 15.56 -25.36
C ASP A 312 -3.12 14.13 -25.84
N ASP A 313 -1.83 13.73 -25.62
CA ASP A 313 -1.32 12.43 -25.99
C ASP A 313 -1.41 11.46 -24.82
N TRP A 314 -2.38 10.56 -24.87
CA TRP A 314 -2.65 9.52 -23.88
C TRP A 314 -1.88 8.22 -24.15
N GLY A 315 -1.22 8.09 -25.29
CA GLY A 315 -0.50 6.88 -25.70
C GLY A 315 0.51 6.40 -24.66
N PRO A 316 1.41 7.27 -24.16
CA PRO A 316 2.38 6.88 -23.12
C PRO A 316 1.73 6.39 -21.82
N LEU A 317 0.61 6.99 -21.38
CA LEU A 317 -0.13 6.53 -20.21
C LEU A 317 -0.65 5.11 -20.40
N TYR A 318 -1.30 4.82 -21.53
CA TYR A 318 -1.82 3.48 -21.82
C TYR A 318 -0.71 2.43 -21.91
N ALA A 319 0.40 2.78 -22.56
CA ALA A 319 1.55 1.90 -22.65
C ALA A 319 2.14 1.58 -21.28
N HIS A 320 2.23 2.57 -20.39
CA HIS A 320 2.74 2.38 -19.04
C HIS A 320 1.80 1.53 -18.17
N ILE A 321 0.48 1.77 -18.24
CA ILE A 321 -0.52 0.95 -17.56
C ILE A 321 -0.40 -0.51 -18.00
N GLU A 322 -0.26 -0.77 -19.31
CA GLU A 322 -0.13 -2.14 -19.78
C GLU A 322 1.17 -2.79 -19.30
N ALA A 323 2.28 -2.06 -19.24
CA ALA A 323 3.52 -2.55 -18.66
C ALA A 323 3.39 -2.90 -17.17
N VAL A 324 2.66 -2.08 -16.38
CA VAL A 324 2.34 -2.37 -14.97
C VAL A 324 1.49 -3.64 -14.85
N ARG A 325 0.48 -3.82 -15.70
CA ARG A 325 -0.37 -5.02 -15.73
C ARG A 325 0.41 -6.27 -16.12
N GLU A 326 1.36 -6.16 -17.09
CA GLU A 326 2.27 -7.27 -17.42
C GLU A 326 3.14 -7.67 -16.23
N MET A 327 3.67 -6.70 -15.49
CA MET A 327 4.38 -6.97 -14.23
C MET A 327 3.48 -7.72 -13.24
N GLY A 328 2.23 -7.26 -13.04
CA GLY A 328 1.26 -7.91 -12.17
C GLY A 328 0.97 -9.36 -12.58
N ARG A 329 0.77 -9.61 -13.89
CA ARG A 329 0.60 -10.98 -14.43
C ARG A 329 1.82 -11.87 -14.16
N ALA A 330 3.02 -11.33 -14.33
CA ALA A 330 4.27 -12.05 -14.05
C ALA A 330 4.46 -12.38 -12.57
N MET A 331 3.91 -11.57 -11.67
CA MET A 331 3.94 -11.82 -10.22
C MET A 331 2.91 -12.85 -9.76
N LEU A 332 1.84 -13.08 -10.54
CA LEU A 332 0.78 -14.05 -10.22
C LEU A 332 0.96 -15.40 -10.93
N ALA A 333 1.81 -15.46 -11.96
CA ALA A 333 2.11 -16.69 -12.70
C ALA A 333 3.01 -17.62 -11.87
#